data_17a1c80bf41c1cda4813a69f8749fb78
#
_entry.id   17a1c80bf41c1cda4813a69f8749fb78
#
_cell.length_a   1.000
_cell.length_b   1.000
_cell.length_c   1.000
_cell.angle_alpha   90.00
_cell.angle_beta   90.00
_cell.angle_gamma   90.00
#
_symmetry.space_group_name_H-M   'P 1'
#
loop_
_entity.id
_entity.type
_entity.pdbx_description
1 polymer ?
#
loop_
_entity_poly.entity_id
_entity_poly.type
_entity_poly.pdbx_seq_one_letter_code
_entity_poly.pdbx_strand_id
1 'polypeptide(L)'
;MRMPRATQATLFGDGAAACVLRRAGWREGSRLHAARVETYGEGAALTQARGGGTNLPQHSPEDHHAPNPASDYAANHFEMDGAGALRLVLQHGRGFMERLWPGLSRSLGSITWAVPHQASGLALEAILDALGWPAERAIRTIDTLGNCAAASIPLTLHEGIASGKIRRGDKCVLFGTGAGLSFGGIVLTY
;
A
#
# COMPACT_ATOMS: atom_id res chain seq x y z
N MET A 1 6.79 -19.18 4.63
CA MET A 1 7.63 -19.56 3.47
C MET A 1 8.03 -18.26 2.76
N ARG A 2 9.34 -17.93 2.74
CA ARG A 2 9.83 -16.73 2.02
C ARG A 2 9.71 -16.98 0.52
N MET A 3 9.18 -16.03 -0.23
CA MET A 3 9.12 -16.15 -1.68
C MET A 3 10.53 -16.20 -2.29
N PRO A 4 10.76 -17.02 -3.34
CA PRO A 4 12.00 -16.96 -4.10
C PRO A 4 12.24 -15.55 -4.65
N ARG A 5 13.50 -15.10 -4.72
CA ARG A 5 13.87 -13.78 -5.24
C ARG A 5 13.31 -13.47 -6.62
N ALA A 6 13.27 -14.48 -7.50
CA ALA A 6 12.70 -14.34 -8.84
C ALA A 6 11.19 -13.99 -8.80
N THR A 7 10.43 -14.63 -7.91
CA THR A 7 8.98 -14.35 -7.75
C THR A 7 8.73 -12.96 -7.17
N GLN A 8 9.63 -12.46 -6.30
CA GLN A 8 9.53 -11.08 -5.80
C GLN A 8 9.82 -10.07 -6.91
N ALA A 9 10.82 -10.31 -7.75
CA ALA A 9 11.19 -9.43 -8.84
C ALA A 9 10.07 -9.27 -9.90
N THR A 10 9.30 -10.33 -10.15
CA THR A 10 8.18 -10.29 -11.12
C THR A 10 6.91 -9.64 -10.59
N LEU A 11 6.85 -9.33 -9.29
CA LEU A 11 5.69 -8.68 -8.67
C LEU A 11 5.70 -7.17 -8.88
N PHE A 12 6.88 -6.56 -8.86
CA PHE A 12 7.03 -5.12 -8.91
C PHE A 12 6.91 -4.56 -10.32
N GLY A 13 6.31 -3.38 -10.42
CA GLY A 13 6.28 -2.55 -11.62
C GLY A 13 6.93 -1.20 -11.35
N ASP A 14 7.34 -0.54 -12.42
CA ASP A 14 7.86 0.82 -12.37
C ASP A 14 6.72 1.82 -12.50
N GLY A 15 6.72 2.85 -11.65
CA GLY A 15 5.69 3.87 -11.69
C GLY A 15 6.04 5.09 -10.87
N ALA A 16 5.56 6.24 -11.33
CA ALA A 16 5.62 7.49 -10.60
C ALA A 16 4.26 8.20 -10.66
N ALA A 17 3.92 8.90 -9.60
CA ALA A 17 2.70 9.69 -9.54
C ALA A 17 2.95 10.97 -8.74
N ALA A 18 2.21 12.02 -9.11
CA ALA A 18 2.20 13.29 -8.39
C ALA A 18 0.76 13.77 -8.18
N CYS A 19 0.50 14.37 -7.05
CA CYS A 19 -0.79 14.98 -6.72
C CYS A 19 -0.60 16.45 -6.40
N VAL A 20 -1.46 17.30 -6.97
CA VAL A 20 -1.54 18.72 -6.60
C VAL A 20 -2.72 18.91 -5.67
N LEU A 21 -2.44 19.33 -4.44
CA LEU A 21 -3.45 19.65 -3.45
C LEU A 21 -3.68 21.16 -3.42
N ARG A 22 -4.94 21.57 -3.51
CA ARG A 22 -5.35 22.95 -3.35
C ARG A 22 -6.59 23.06 -2.47
N ARG A 23 -6.86 24.21 -1.97
CA ARG A 23 -8.14 24.48 -1.29
C ARG A 23 -9.28 24.33 -2.30
N ALA A 24 -10.28 23.51 -1.96
CA ALA A 24 -11.47 23.37 -2.79
C ALA A 24 -12.22 24.70 -2.85
N GLY A 25 -12.74 25.04 -4.03
CA GLY A 25 -13.65 26.17 -4.20
C GLY A 25 -14.97 25.92 -3.48
N TRP A 26 -15.68 26.99 -3.12
CA TRP A 26 -16.93 26.88 -2.37
C TRP A 26 -18.06 26.12 -3.11
N ARG A 27 -17.95 26.00 -4.43
CA ARG A 27 -18.86 25.19 -5.27
C ARG A 27 -18.37 23.78 -5.56
N GLU A 28 -17.14 23.44 -5.14
CA GLU A 28 -16.58 22.12 -5.36
C GLU A 28 -16.98 21.21 -4.20
N GLY A 29 -17.53 20.04 -4.53
CA GLY A 29 -17.87 19.00 -3.55
C GLY A 29 -16.67 18.21 -3.02
N SER A 30 -15.47 18.43 -3.57
CA SER A 30 -14.25 17.69 -3.19
C SER A 30 -13.87 17.99 -1.73
N ARG A 31 -13.65 16.91 -0.96
CA ARG A 31 -13.42 17.04 0.49
C ARG A 31 -12.59 15.88 1.02
N LEU A 32 -11.64 16.18 1.89
CA LEU A 32 -11.01 15.21 2.76
C LEU A 32 -11.89 15.02 4.00
N HIS A 33 -12.35 13.80 4.23
CA HIS A 33 -13.23 13.47 5.37
C HIS A 33 -12.46 12.91 6.55
N ALA A 34 -11.52 12.00 6.28
CA ALA A 34 -10.70 11.35 7.30
C ALA A 34 -9.34 10.95 6.72
N ALA A 35 -8.33 10.94 7.56
CA ALA A 35 -7.03 10.37 7.28
C ALA A 35 -6.49 9.71 8.55
N ARG A 36 -5.83 8.56 8.41
CA ARG A 36 -5.28 7.80 9.52
C ARG A 36 -4.05 7.01 9.10
N VAL A 37 -3.06 6.97 9.98
CA VAL A 37 -1.89 6.10 9.88
C VAL A 37 -1.71 5.39 11.22
N GLU A 38 -1.45 4.09 11.18
CA GLU A 38 -1.13 3.27 12.35
C GLU A 38 0.04 2.34 12.02
N THR A 39 0.89 2.07 12.99
CA THR A 39 2.05 1.18 12.83
C THR A 39 2.01 0.07 13.88
N TYR A 40 2.17 -1.16 13.43
CA TYR A 40 2.23 -2.37 14.23
C TYR A 40 3.66 -2.92 14.17
N GLY A 41 4.48 -2.59 15.18
CA GLY A 41 5.90 -2.90 15.22
C GLY A 41 6.25 -4.39 15.17
N GLU A 42 5.31 -5.26 15.53
CA GLU A 42 5.42 -6.71 15.38
C GLU A 42 5.65 -7.14 13.92
N GLY A 43 5.27 -6.29 12.95
CA GLY A 43 5.47 -6.49 11.53
C GLY A 43 6.78 -5.93 10.96
N ALA A 44 7.63 -5.32 11.77
CA ALA A 44 8.82 -4.60 11.30
C ALA A 44 9.78 -5.45 10.44
N ALA A 45 9.95 -6.73 10.80
CA ALA A 45 10.83 -7.65 10.09
C ALA A 45 10.19 -8.36 8.90
N LEU A 46 8.88 -8.15 8.64
CA LEU A 46 8.17 -8.85 7.57
C LEU A 46 8.50 -8.29 6.18
N THR A 47 8.87 -7.00 6.11
CA THR A 47 9.21 -6.33 4.87
C THR A 47 10.31 -5.33 5.15
N GLN A 48 11.54 -5.60 4.68
CA GLN A 48 12.70 -4.77 4.99
C GLN A 48 13.83 -4.92 3.98
N ALA A 49 14.72 -3.93 3.96
CA ALA A 49 16.10 -4.06 3.52
C ALA A 49 16.97 -3.82 4.76
N ARG A 50 17.79 -4.80 5.15
CA ARG A 50 18.54 -4.73 6.42
C ARG A 50 19.78 -3.85 6.33
N GLY A 51 20.35 -3.72 5.12
CA GLY A 51 21.54 -2.91 4.89
C GLY A 51 21.24 -1.41 4.90
N GLY A 52 22.21 -0.66 5.33
CA GLY A 52 22.16 0.79 5.47
C GLY A 52 21.92 1.26 6.90
N GLY A 53 22.01 2.56 7.11
CA GLY A 53 21.90 3.18 8.40
C GLY A 53 23.06 2.86 9.35
N THR A 54 22.87 3.10 10.64
CA THR A 54 23.92 2.94 11.66
C THR A 54 24.10 1.52 12.13
N ASN A 55 23.08 0.66 12.00
CA ASN A 55 23.14 -0.73 12.48
C ASN A 55 23.92 -1.65 11.53
N LEU A 56 23.80 -1.40 10.25
CA LEU A 56 24.52 -2.16 9.21
C LEU A 56 24.94 -1.19 8.11
N PRO A 57 25.99 -0.38 8.34
CA PRO A 57 26.46 0.59 7.36
C PRO A 57 26.78 -0.08 6.03
N GLN A 58 26.42 0.57 4.93
CA GLN A 58 26.80 0.12 3.60
C GLN A 58 28.26 0.49 3.36
N HIS A 59 29.02 -0.49 2.95
CA HIS A 59 30.37 -0.28 2.45
C HIS A 59 30.38 -0.33 0.92
N SER A 60 31.17 0.53 0.29
CA SER A 60 31.42 0.44 -1.15
C SER A 60 32.06 -0.92 -1.49
N PRO A 61 31.76 -1.53 -2.63
CA PRO A 61 32.50 -2.72 -3.08
C PRO A 61 34.03 -2.48 -3.18
N GLU A 62 34.44 -1.21 -3.25
CA GLU A 62 35.84 -0.78 -3.28
C GLU A 62 36.45 -0.56 -1.89
N ASP A 63 35.64 -0.63 -0.84
CA ASP A 63 36.13 -0.50 0.53
C ASP A 63 36.75 -1.81 1.02
N HIS A 64 38.06 -1.91 0.81
CA HIS A 64 38.86 -3.08 1.22
C HIS A 64 38.94 -3.29 2.73
N HIS A 65 38.43 -2.37 3.54
CA HIS A 65 38.33 -2.47 4.98
C HIS A 65 36.99 -2.98 5.47
N ALA A 66 36.01 -3.21 4.56
CA ALA A 66 34.72 -3.77 4.91
C ALA A 66 34.86 -5.17 5.50
N PRO A 67 34.23 -5.47 6.67
CA PRO A 67 34.43 -6.75 7.36
C PRO A 67 33.94 -7.96 6.57
N ASN A 68 32.94 -7.79 5.70
CA ASN A 68 32.44 -8.84 4.82
C ASN A 68 31.58 -8.26 3.66
N PRO A 69 32.20 -7.89 2.53
CA PRO A 69 31.48 -7.28 1.39
C PRO A 69 30.33 -8.12 0.84
N ALA A 70 30.43 -9.45 0.88
CA ALA A 70 29.37 -10.33 0.37
C ALA A 70 28.16 -10.39 1.27
N SER A 71 28.32 -10.32 2.60
CA SER A 71 27.19 -10.25 3.55
C SER A 71 26.51 -8.89 3.49
N ASP A 72 27.26 -7.82 3.31
CA ASP A 72 26.74 -6.46 3.19
C ASP A 72 25.90 -6.31 1.92
N TYR A 73 26.36 -6.87 0.80
CA TYR A 73 25.60 -6.88 -0.44
C TYR A 73 24.28 -7.64 -0.31
N ALA A 74 24.28 -8.80 0.36
CA ALA A 74 23.07 -9.58 0.61
C ALA A 74 22.05 -8.83 1.50
N ALA A 75 22.55 -8.05 2.46
CA ALA A 75 21.71 -7.28 3.37
C ALA A 75 21.01 -6.09 2.69
N ASN A 76 21.53 -5.63 1.54
CA ASN A 76 20.95 -4.54 0.76
C ASN A 76 19.75 -4.98 -0.12
N HIS A 77 19.46 -6.27 -0.17
CA HIS A 77 18.31 -6.76 -0.92
C HIS A 77 17.02 -6.64 -0.10
N PHE A 78 15.96 -6.34 -0.83
CA PHE A 78 14.62 -6.35 -0.28
C PHE A 78 14.24 -7.78 0.13
N GLU A 79 13.78 -7.92 1.38
CA GLU A 79 13.28 -9.17 1.95
C GLU A 79 11.81 -8.99 2.31
N MET A 80 10.98 -9.99 1.99
CA MET A 80 9.55 -9.97 2.31
C MET A 80 9.07 -11.36 2.74
N ASP A 81 8.41 -11.42 3.88
CA ASP A 81 7.49 -12.49 4.26
C ASP A 81 6.06 -12.07 3.93
N GLY A 82 5.66 -12.27 2.66
CA GLY A 82 4.35 -11.85 2.18
C GLY A 82 3.19 -12.54 2.91
N ALA A 83 3.37 -13.80 3.32
CA ALA A 83 2.34 -14.53 4.07
C ALA A 83 2.18 -13.98 5.50
N GLY A 84 3.30 -13.65 6.16
CA GLY A 84 3.30 -12.99 7.47
C GLY A 84 2.66 -11.60 7.39
N ALA A 85 3.04 -10.80 6.40
CA ALA A 85 2.47 -9.49 6.17
C ALA A 85 0.95 -9.56 5.92
N LEU A 86 0.49 -10.49 5.07
CA LEU A 86 -0.94 -10.66 4.81
C LEU A 86 -1.70 -11.07 6.08
N ARG A 87 -1.16 -11.98 6.90
CA ARG A 87 -1.79 -12.35 8.18
C ARG A 87 -2.01 -11.14 9.08
N LEU A 88 -0.99 -10.29 9.24
CA LEU A 88 -1.11 -9.06 10.03
C LEU A 88 -2.14 -8.09 9.43
N VAL A 89 -2.17 -7.96 8.11
CA VAL A 89 -3.18 -7.14 7.42
C VAL A 89 -4.58 -7.66 7.70
N LEU A 90 -4.81 -8.96 7.61
CA LEU A 90 -6.13 -9.55 7.89
C LEU A 90 -6.52 -9.42 9.37
N GLN A 91 -5.55 -9.53 10.28
CA GLN A 91 -5.77 -9.39 11.72
C GLN A 91 -6.20 -7.97 12.11
N HIS A 92 -5.53 -6.95 11.59
CA HIS A 92 -5.71 -5.55 12.01
C HIS A 92 -6.57 -4.72 11.07
N GLY A 93 -6.70 -5.14 9.80
CA GLY A 93 -7.30 -4.33 8.73
C GLY A 93 -8.72 -3.88 9.01
N ARG A 94 -9.61 -4.79 9.46
CA ARG A 94 -11.00 -4.42 9.79
C ARG A 94 -11.07 -3.39 10.92
N GLY A 95 -10.27 -3.58 11.98
CA GLY A 95 -10.18 -2.63 13.09
C GLY A 95 -9.61 -1.27 12.66
N PHE A 96 -8.60 -1.27 11.79
CA PHE A 96 -8.06 -0.05 11.20
C PHE A 96 -9.10 0.70 10.39
N MET A 97 -9.85 0.01 9.51
CA MET A 97 -10.90 0.63 8.69
C MET A 97 -12.02 1.22 9.54
N GLU A 98 -12.40 0.57 10.64
CA GLU A 98 -13.40 1.09 11.58
C GLU A 98 -12.91 2.37 12.31
N ARG A 99 -11.62 2.43 12.65
CA ARG A 99 -11.02 3.63 13.28
C ARG A 99 -10.75 4.74 12.26
N LEU A 100 -10.51 4.41 10.99
CA LEU A 100 -10.40 5.39 9.92
C LEU A 100 -11.74 6.06 9.66
N TRP A 101 -12.81 5.28 9.57
CA TRP A 101 -14.15 5.77 9.28
C TRP A 101 -15.18 4.93 10.04
N PRO A 102 -15.70 5.43 11.17
CA PRO A 102 -16.65 4.68 12.00
C PRO A 102 -17.86 4.19 11.21
N GLY A 103 -18.18 2.93 11.35
CA GLY A 103 -19.25 2.25 10.61
C GLY A 103 -18.84 1.66 9.27
N LEU A 104 -17.62 1.87 8.79
CA LEU A 104 -17.17 1.34 7.50
C LEU A 104 -17.16 -0.19 7.47
N SER A 105 -16.88 -0.84 8.60
CA SER A 105 -16.91 -2.29 8.73
C SER A 105 -18.33 -2.90 8.69
N ARG A 106 -19.37 -2.07 8.86
CA ARG A 106 -20.77 -2.50 8.91
C ARG A 106 -21.55 -2.12 7.66
N SER A 107 -21.16 -1.03 7.02
CA SER A 107 -21.84 -0.51 5.85
C SER A 107 -20.88 0.23 4.95
N LEU A 108 -20.59 -0.37 3.82
CA LEU A 108 -19.81 0.27 2.75
C LEU A 108 -20.67 1.28 1.95
N GLY A 109 -21.96 1.41 2.28
CA GLY A 109 -22.95 2.14 1.50
C GLY A 109 -22.62 3.61 1.25
N SER A 110 -21.85 4.24 2.16
CA SER A 110 -21.45 5.65 2.00
C SER A 110 -20.20 5.85 1.15
N ILE A 111 -19.45 4.78 0.84
CA ILE A 111 -18.23 4.84 0.02
C ILE A 111 -18.55 4.25 -1.34
N THR A 112 -18.25 4.99 -2.41
CA THR A 112 -18.48 4.55 -3.79
C THR A 112 -17.39 3.59 -4.25
N TRP A 113 -16.11 3.93 -4.02
CA TRP A 113 -14.96 3.21 -4.53
C TRP A 113 -13.90 2.94 -3.48
N ALA A 114 -13.32 1.74 -3.53
CA ALA A 114 -12.04 1.43 -2.91
C ALA A 114 -10.90 1.68 -3.89
N VAL A 115 -9.85 2.32 -3.43
CA VAL A 115 -8.59 2.54 -4.14
C VAL A 115 -7.46 1.96 -3.28
N PRO A 116 -7.31 0.62 -3.29
CA PRO A 116 -6.32 -0.06 -2.45
C PRO A 116 -4.92 0.01 -3.03
N HIS A 117 -3.91 -0.14 -2.16
CA HIS A 117 -2.57 -0.47 -2.58
C HIS A 117 -2.56 -1.81 -3.33
N GLN A 118 -1.83 -1.85 -4.44
CA GLN A 118 -1.74 -2.99 -5.35
C GLN A 118 -0.56 -3.90 -4.95
N ALA A 119 -0.65 -4.58 -3.81
CA ALA A 119 0.44 -5.40 -3.29
C ALA A 119 0.68 -6.68 -4.11
N SER A 120 -0.36 -7.45 -4.35
CA SER A 120 -0.43 -8.59 -5.28
C SER A 120 -1.90 -8.92 -5.54
N GLY A 121 -2.21 -9.63 -6.63
CA GLY A 121 -3.59 -10.01 -6.95
C GLY A 121 -4.24 -10.82 -5.83
N LEU A 122 -3.56 -11.87 -5.35
CA LEU A 122 -4.06 -12.73 -4.27
C LEU A 122 -4.26 -11.96 -2.95
N ALA A 123 -3.30 -11.11 -2.58
CA ALA A 123 -3.43 -10.32 -1.35
C ALA A 123 -4.58 -9.31 -1.45
N LEU A 124 -4.76 -8.69 -2.61
CA LEU A 124 -5.85 -7.75 -2.85
C LEU A 124 -7.20 -8.44 -2.69
N GLU A 125 -7.40 -9.59 -3.31
CA GLU A 125 -8.62 -10.39 -3.20
C GLU A 125 -8.90 -10.77 -1.75
N ALA A 126 -7.93 -11.34 -1.05
CA ALA A 126 -8.07 -11.73 0.35
C ALA A 126 -8.42 -10.55 1.28
N ILE A 127 -7.86 -9.36 1.02
CA ILE A 127 -8.15 -8.16 1.80
C ILE A 127 -9.56 -7.66 1.52
N LEU A 128 -9.98 -7.60 0.26
CA LEU A 128 -11.33 -7.17 -0.10
C LEU A 128 -12.38 -8.11 0.49
N ASP A 129 -12.18 -9.43 0.40
CA ASP A 129 -13.06 -10.43 1.00
C ASP A 129 -13.14 -10.27 2.53
N ALA A 130 -12.01 -10.12 3.21
CA ALA A 130 -11.97 -9.93 4.65
C ALA A 130 -12.66 -8.65 5.12
N LEU A 131 -12.65 -7.61 4.29
CA LEU A 131 -13.35 -6.35 4.53
C LEU A 131 -14.83 -6.42 4.11
N GLY A 132 -15.26 -7.47 3.40
CA GLY A 132 -16.59 -7.57 2.80
C GLY A 132 -16.79 -6.54 1.68
N TRP A 133 -15.72 -6.20 0.96
CA TRP A 133 -15.76 -5.20 -0.09
C TRP A 133 -16.07 -5.85 -1.45
N PRO A 134 -17.13 -5.43 -2.15
CA PRO A 134 -17.42 -5.95 -3.49
C PRO A 134 -16.29 -5.63 -4.47
N ALA A 135 -15.79 -6.66 -5.16
CA ALA A 135 -14.64 -6.52 -6.07
C ALA A 135 -14.89 -5.50 -7.18
N GLU A 136 -16.14 -5.42 -7.66
CA GLU A 136 -16.58 -4.47 -8.69
C GLU A 136 -16.55 -3.01 -8.24
N ARG A 137 -16.47 -2.76 -6.93
CA ARG A 137 -16.32 -1.43 -6.33
C ARG A 137 -14.88 -1.14 -5.88
N ALA A 138 -13.92 -1.94 -6.29
CA ALA A 138 -12.49 -1.71 -6.10
C ALA A 138 -11.81 -1.43 -7.43
N ILE A 139 -10.97 -0.39 -7.46
CA ILE A 139 -10.14 -0.12 -8.63
C ILE A 139 -8.94 -1.05 -8.56
N ARG A 140 -8.71 -1.79 -9.66
CA ARG A 140 -7.65 -2.78 -9.78
C ARG A 140 -6.72 -2.41 -10.93
N THR A 141 -5.42 -2.36 -10.66
CA THR A 141 -4.38 -2.04 -11.63
C THR A 141 -3.19 -3.00 -11.56
N ILE A 142 -3.19 -3.92 -10.59
CA ILE A 142 -2.09 -4.87 -10.37
C ILE A 142 -1.80 -5.73 -11.61
N ASP A 143 -2.81 -6.05 -12.39
CA ASP A 143 -2.69 -6.93 -13.55
C ASP A 143 -1.96 -6.25 -14.73
N THR A 144 -1.93 -4.92 -14.75
CA THR A 144 -1.33 -4.13 -15.85
C THR A 144 -0.10 -3.36 -15.41
N LEU A 145 -0.08 -2.84 -14.18
CA LEU A 145 1.00 -1.98 -13.68
C LEU A 145 1.93 -2.71 -12.70
N GLY A 146 1.51 -3.86 -12.15
CA GLY A 146 2.23 -4.50 -11.07
C GLY A 146 2.17 -3.70 -9.75
N ASN A 147 3.02 -4.08 -8.81
CA ASN A 147 3.17 -3.36 -7.55
C ASN A 147 4.17 -2.21 -7.70
N CYS A 148 3.69 -1.00 -7.91
CA CYS A 148 4.50 0.22 -8.03
C CYS A 148 4.80 0.87 -6.65
N ALA A 149 4.85 0.08 -5.58
CA ALA A 149 5.14 0.54 -4.22
C ALA A 149 4.31 1.79 -3.83
N ALA A 150 4.94 2.90 -3.44
CA ALA A 150 4.26 4.12 -3.03
C ALA A 150 3.41 4.77 -4.14
N ALA A 151 3.76 4.55 -5.41
CA ALA A 151 3.01 5.08 -6.54
C ALA A 151 1.71 4.31 -6.83
N SER A 152 1.54 3.08 -6.29
CA SER A 152 0.37 2.23 -6.58
C SER A 152 -0.96 2.92 -6.30
N ILE A 153 -1.15 3.52 -5.12
CA ILE A 153 -2.43 4.15 -4.75
C ILE A 153 -2.75 5.35 -5.66
N PRO A 154 -1.86 6.35 -5.84
CA PRO A 154 -2.16 7.48 -6.71
C PRO A 154 -2.30 7.10 -8.19
N LEU A 155 -1.55 6.10 -8.69
CA LEU A 155 -1.76 5.56 -10.04
C LEU A 155 -3.14 4.89 -10.16
N THR A 156 -3.52 4.05 -9.19
CA THR A 156 -4.83 3.39 -9.17
C THR A 156 -5.97 4.41 -9.11
N LEU A 157 -5.82 5.49 -8.33
CA LEU A 157 -6.78 6.59 -8.31
C LEU A 157 -6.87 7.27 -9.68
N HIS A 158 -5.72 7.55 -10.30
CA HIS A 158 -5.65 8.16 -11.64
C HIS A 158 -6.38 7.30 -12.68
N GLU A 159 -6.09 6.00 -12.72
CA GLU A 159 -6.74 5.05 -13.64
C GLU A 159 -8.26 4.98 -13.41
N GLY A 160 -8.70 4.99 -12.16
CA GLY A 160 -10.11 5.05 -11.83
C GLY A 160 -10.81 6.30 -12.37
N ILE A 161 -10.14 7.45 -12.29
CA ILE A 161 -10.63 8.73 -12.81
C ILE A 161 -10.57 8.75 -14.34
N ALA A 162 -9.43 8.40 -14.93
CA ALA A 162 -9.21 8.45 -16.39
C ALA A 162 -10.15 7.50 -17.15
N SER A 163 -10.44 6.32 -16.57
CA SER A 163 -11.42 5.39 -17.13
C SER A 163 -12.88 5.80 -16.94
N GLY A 164 -13.15 6.89 -16.22
CA GLY A 164 -14.51 7.37 -15.92
C GLY A 164 -15.28 6.53 -14.89
N LYS A 165 -14.63 5.57 -14.22
CA LYS A 165 -15.23 4.84 -13.10
C LYS A 165 -15.42 5.77 -11.91
N ILE A 166 -14.36 6.47 -11.49
CA ILE A 166 -14.44 7.48 -10.42
C ILE A 166 -14.83 8.83 -11.03
N ARG A 167 -15.90 9.42 -10.54
CA ARG A 167 -16.45 10.69 -11.02
C ARG A 167 -16.50 11.73 -9.92
N ARG A 168 -16.58 13.00 -10.28
CA ARG A 168 -16.77 14.08 -9.31
C ARG A 168 -18.02 13.83 -8.46
N GLY A 169 -17.84 13.93 -7.13
CA GLY A 169 -18.85 13.61 -6.14
C GLY A 169 -18.75 12.21 -5.57
N ASP A 170 -17.98 11.29 -6.18
CA ASP A 170 -17.79 9.97 -5.63
C ASP A 170 -16.95 10.02 -4.35
N LYS A 171 -17.40 9.29 -3.35
CA LYS A 171 -16.65 9.09 -2.13
C LYS A 171 -15.76 7.87 -2.24
N CYS A 172 -14.47 8.08 -2.07
CA CYS A 172 -13.44 7.05 -2.21
C CYS A 172 -12.75 6.78 -0.88
N VAL A 173 -12.41 5.53 -0.61
CA VAL A 173 -11.45 5.16 0.42
C VAL A 173 -10.16 4.69 -0.24
N LEU A 174 -9.07 5.42 0.02
CA LEU A 174 -7.72 5.05 -0.37
C LEU A 174 -7.09 4.36 0.83
N PHE A 175 -6.49 3.21 0.65
CA PHE A 175 -5.84 2.51 1.77
C PHE A 175 -4.73 1.57 1.31
N GLY A 176 -3.80 1.33 2.19
CA GLY A 176 -2.71 0.41 1.94
C GLY A 176 -1.85 0.16 3.16
N THR A 177 -0.87 -0.69 2.96
CA THR A 177 0.14 -1.01 3.97
C THR A 177 1.54 -0.80 3.41
N GLY A 178 2.47 -0.51 4.28
CA GLY A 178 3.89 -0.40 4.00
C GLY A 178 4.72 -1.14 5.05
N ALA A 179 6.03 -1.13 4.88
CA ALA A 179 6.94 -1.68 5.86
C ALA A 179 6.68 -1.07 7.26
N GLY A 180 6.87 -1.86 8.30
CA GLY A 180 6.67 -1.36 9.64
C GLY A 180 5.98 -2.28 10.63
N LEU A 181 4.92 -3.06 10.32
CA LEU A 181 3.92 -2.89 9.27
C LEU A 181 3.07 -1.65 9.54
N SER A 182 3.00 -0.74 8.61
CA SER A 182 2.19 0.47 8.75
C SER A 182 0.94 0.40 7.86
N PHE A 183 -0.18 0.86 8.39
CA PHE A 183 -1.43 1.03 7.66
C PHE A 183 -1.67 2.51 7.41
N GLY A 184 -2.06 2.86 6.22
CA GLY A 184 -2.48 4.20 5.87
C GLY A 184 -3.84 4.19 5.19
N GLY A 185 -4.66 5.19 5.49
CA GLY A 185 -5.97 5.33 4.84
C GLY A 185 -6.45 6.76 4.79
N ILE A 186 -7.20 7.07 3.74
CA ILE A 186 -7.83 8.36 3.50
C ILE A 186 -9.24 8.13 2.99
N VAL A 187 -10.21 8.83 3.53
CA VAL A 187 -11.57 8.94 2.98
C VAL A 187 -11.75 10.32 2.40
N LEU A 188 -12.08 10.40 1.12
CA LEU A 188 -12.28 11.66 0.42
C LEU A 188 -13.50 11.60 -0.52
N THR A 189 -14.06 12.76 -0.83
CA THR A 189 -14.92 12.97 -2.00
C THR A 189 -14.06 13.60 -3.11
N TYR A 190 -14.09 12.95 -4.27
CA TYR A 190 -13.33 13.41 -5.45
C TYR A 190 -13.97 14.62 -6.12
#